data_1a503169d03a2e52dfd0ec819d9f8ebe
#
_entry.id   1a503169d03a2e52dfd0ec819d9f8ebe
#
_cell.length_a   1.000
_cell.length_b   1.000
_cell.length_c   1.000
_cell.angle_alpha   90.00
_cell.angle_beta   90.00
_cell.angle_gamma   90.00
#
_symmetry.space_group_name_H-M   'P 1'
#
loop_
_entity.id
_entity.type
_entity.pdbx_description
1 polymer ?
#
loop_
_entity_poly.entity_id
_entity_poly.type
_entity_poly.pdbx_seq_one_letter_code
_entity_poly.pdbx_strand_id
1 'polypeptide(L)'
;MKTNVADSKQVKLSCRNVWKVYGSGPEKFFNKANGQVSDAATHADTIRKQQHIVANANVSFEVHAGEIFVIMGLSGSGKSTIVRCLSRLVEPTAGEIILDGENLLEKSAKDLIDIRRHKMGMVFQSFGLMPHLNVIDNIAFPLKLQGQDESERYAQAQRVIELVGLEGREAHYPAELSGGQQQRVGIARSLAVEPDIWLLDEPFSALDPLIRKQMQ
;
A
#
# COMPACT_ATOMS: atom_id res chain seq x y z
N MET A 1 13.91 -15.45 -39.46
CA MET A 1 13.93 -15.76 -38.05
C MET A 1 13.96 -14.43 -37.28
N LYS A 2 12.82 -13.97 -36.78
CA LYS A 2 12.78 -12.82 -35.87
C LYS A 2 12.85 -13.37 -34.46
N THR A 3 13.99 -13.19 -33.81
CA THR A 3 14.18 -13.45 -32.38
C THR A 3 13.28 -12.48 -31.61
N ASN A 4 12.22 -13.01 -31.00
CA ASN A 4 11.48 -12.32 -29.96
C ASN A 4 12.44 -12.12 -28.77
N VAL A 5 13.00 -10.92 -28.66
CA VAL A 5 13.56 -10.44 -27.40
C VAL A 5 12.34 -10.25 -26.51
N ALA A 6 12.13 -11.15 -25.56
CA ALA A 6 11.17 -10.94 -24.49
C ALA A 6 11.57 -9.64 -23.80
N ASP A 7 10.71 -8.64 -23.91
CA ASP A 7 10.83 -7.38 -23.19
C ASP A 7 10.84 -7.72 -21.69
N SER A 8 12.03 -7.75 -21.08
CA SER A 8 12.18 -8.00 -19.66
C SER A 8 11.59 -6.80 -18.95
N LYS A 9 10.31 -6.90 -18.55
CA LYS A 9 9.64 -5.83 -17.80
C LYS A 9 10.50 -5.47 -16.60
N GLN A 10 10.78 -4.18 -16.44
CA GLN A 10 11.56 -3.66 -15.33
C GLN A 10 10.91 -4.02 -13.99
N VAL A 11 11.68 -4.55 -13.05
CA VAL A 11 11.21 -4.79 -11.68
C VAL A 11 10.96 -3.43 -11.02
N LYS A 12 9.70 -3.18 -10.64
CA LYS A 12 9.26 -1.95 -9.98
C LYS A 12 9.42 -2.05 -8.46
N LEU A 13 9.02 -3.19 -7.88
CA LEU A 13 9.11 -3.46 -6.45
C LEU A 13 9.68 -4.85 -6.22
N SER A 14 10.66 -4.98 -5.33
CA SER A 14 11.18 -6.27 -4.87
C SER A 14 11.07 -6.34 -3.34
N CYS A 15 10.41 -7.38 -2.86
CA CYS A 15 10.32 -7.75 -1.45
C CYS A 15 11.23 -8.97 -1.25
N ARG A 16 12.24 -8.88 -0.36
CA ARG A 16 13.23 -9.94 -0.18
C ARG A 16 13.37 -10.33 1.27
N ASN A 17 13.09 -11.60 1.57
CA ASN A 17 13.20 -12.20 2.90
C ASN A 17 12.56 -11.35 4.00
N VAL A 18 11.41 -10.72 3.73
CA VAL A 18 10.77 -9.80 4.67
C VAL A 18 10.12 -10.58 5.81
N TRP A 19 10.47 -10.17 7.01
CA TRP A 19 9.89 -10.65 8.26
C TRP A 19 9.20 -9.51 8.99
N LYS A 20 8.03 -9.81 9.57
CA LYS A 20 7.42 -8.95 10.58
C LYS A 20 7.06 -9.77 11.80
N VAL A 21 7.74 -9.46 12.89
CA VAL A 21 7.57 -10.07 14.20
C VAL A 21 7.15 -8.99 15.20
N TYR A 22 6.10 -9.26 15.97
CA TYR A 22 5.67 -8.41 17.06
C TYR A 22 6.10 -9.04 18.39
N GLY A 23 6.57 -8.21 19.33
CA GLY A 23 7.08 -8.60 20.62
C GLY A 23 8.21 -7.69 21.08
N SER A 24 8.86 -7.99 22.19
CA SER A 24 9.96 -7.20 22.73
C SER A 24 11.28 -7.58 22.06
N GLY A 25 11.97 -6.60 21.43
CA GLY A 25 13.27 -6.80 20.79
C GLY A 25 13.26 -7.90 19.72
N PRO A 26 12.36 -7.87 18.73
CA PRO A 26 12.21 -8.97 17.76
C PRO A 26 13.41 -9.08 16.81
N GLU A 27 14.21 -8.03 16.64
CA GLU A 27 15.44 -8.00 15.83
C GLU A 27 16.52 -8.98 16.35
N LYS A 28 16.48 -9.35 17.63
CA LYS A 28 17.41 -10.33 18.22
C LYS A 28 17.38 -11.72 17.57
N PHE A 29 16.30 -12.02 16.83
CA PHE A 29 16.17 -13.29 16.13
C PHE A 29 16.90 -13.33 14.78
N PHE A 30 17.41 -12.20 14.32
CA PHE A 30 18.05 -12.10 13.02
C PHE A 30 19.51 -11.69 13.17
N ASN A 31 20.42 -12.56 12.70
CA ASN A 31 21.87 -12.28 12.70
C ASN A 31 22.25 -11.19 11.69
N LYS A 32 21.43 -11.05 10.63
CA LYS A 32 21.59 -10.05 9.57
C LYS A 32 20.24 -9.36 9.32
N ALA A 33 20.29 -8.07 9.09
CA ALA A 33 19.09 -7.28 8.81
C ALA A 33 18.37 -7.69 7.51
N ASN A 34 19.06 -8.36 6.57
CA ASN A 34 18.48 -8.83 5.31
C ASN A 34 17.48 -10.00 5.45
N GLY A 35 17.22 -10.49 6.67
CA GLY A 35 16.21 -11.50 6.94
C GLY A 35 16.51 -12.92 6.43
N GLN A 36 17.69 -13.17 5.90
CA GLN A 36 18.07 -14.50 5.43
C GLN A 36 18.23 -15.49 6.58
N VAL A 37 17.53 -16.62 6.49
CA VAL A 37 17.61 -17.74 7.42
C VAL A 37 17.68 -19.06 6.63
N SER A 38 18.31 -20.07 7.20
CA SER A 38 18.47 -21.38 6.54
C SER A 38 17.17 -22.16 6.38
N ASP A 39 16.29 -22.05 7.38
CA ASP A 39 14.97 -22.69 7.40
C ASP A 39 13.96 -21.72 8.04
N ALA A 40 13.11 -21.13 7.21
CA ALA A 40 12.14 -20.14 7.63
C ALA A 40 11.05 -20.73 8.56
N ALA A 41 10.62 -21.96 8.33
CA ALA A 41 9.58 -22.59 9.13
C ALA A 41 10.07 -22.86 10.56
N THR A 42 11.21 -23.53 10.70
CA THR A 42 11.86 -23.80 12.00
C THR A 42 12.21 -22.49 12.73
N HIS A 43 12.66 -21.48 12.00
CA HIS A 43 12.98 -20.17 12.57
C HIS A 43 11.72 -19.48 13.12
N ALA A 44 10.62 -19.47 12.34
CA ALA A 44 9.35 -18.92 12.79
C ALA A 44 8.80 -19.63 14.03
N ASP A 45 8.90 -20.95 14.10
CA ASP A 45 8.48 -21.72 15.26
C ASP A 45 9.32 -21.41 16.50
N THR A 46 10.62 -21.20 16.34
CA THR A 46 11.51 -20.78 17.43
C THR A 46 11.09 -19.42 17.98
N ILE A 47 10.73 -18.48 17.11
CA ILE A 47 10.25 -17.14 17.49
C ILE A 47 8.92 -17.25 18.25
N ARG A 48 7.96 -18.07 17.75
CA ARG A 48 6.66 -18.29 18.40
C ARG A 48 6.80 -18.91 19.79
N LYS A 49 7.71 -19.89 19.96
CA LYS A 49 8.01 -20.51 21.28
C LYS A 49 8.51 -19.48 22.29
N GLN A 50 9.09 -18.38 21.86
CA GLN A 50 9.50 -17.27 22.72
C GLN A 50 8.41 -16.19 22.88
N GLN A 51 7.14 -16.56 22.70
CA GLN A 51 5.95 -15.72 22.91
C GLN A 51 5.90 -14.48 22.00
N HIS A 52 6.47 -14.56 20.79
CA HIS A 52 6.38 -13.52 19.77
C HIS A 52 5.36 -13.90 18.71
N ILE A 53 4.73 -12.89 18.09
CA ILE A 53 3.79 -13.08 16.99
C ILE A 53 4.53 -12.89 15.67
N VAL A 54 4.64 -13.95 14.88
CA VAL A 54 5.19 -13.88 13.51
C VAL A 54 4.04 -13.58 12.55
N ALA A 55 3.92 -12.32 12.15
CA ALA A 55 2.90 -11.87 11.20
C ALA A 55 3.26 -12.17 9.75
N ASN A 56 4.53 -12.00 9.40
CA ASN A 56 5.09 -12.40 8.10
C ASN A 56 6.43 -13.10 8.33
N ALA A 57 6.66 -14.18 7.58
CA ALA A 57 7.85 -15.01 7.69
C ALA A 57 8.48 -15.22 6.31
N ASN A 58 9.68 -14.67 6.11
CA ASN A 58 10.51 -14.86 4.91
C ASN A 58 9.78 -14.61 3.58
N VAL A 59 9.01 -13.52 3.51
CA VAL A 59 8.22 -13.19 2.31
C VAL A 59 9.12 -12.61 1.24
N SER A 60 9.08 -13.22 0.03
CA SER A 60 9.86 -12.75 -1.12
C SER A 60 9.00 -12.82 -2.39
N PHE A 61 8.99 -11.72 -3.16
CA PHE A 61 8.36 -11.63 -4.48
C PHE A 61 8.86 -10.38 -5.21
N GLU A 62 8.62 -10.33 -6.51
CA GLU A 62 8.89 -9.16 -7.35
C GLU A 62 7.63 -8.75 -8.09
N VAL A 63 7.47 -7.45 -8.29
CA VAL A 63 6.38 -6.84 -9.05
C VAL A 63 7.00 -6.00 -10.16
N HIS A 64 6.57 -6.23 -11.39
CA HIS A 64 7.10 -5.52 -12.56
C HIS A 64 6.26 -4.29 -12.92
N ALA A 65 6.84 -3.40 -13.68
CA ALA A 65 6.12 -2.23 -14.18
C ALA A 65 4.88 -2.63 -15.00
N GLY A 66 3.73 -2.03 -14.66
CA GLY A 66 2.43 -2.32 -15.29
C GLY A 66 1.82 -3.67 -14.91
N GLU A 67 2.35 -4.34 -13.88
CA GLU A 67 1.82 -5.61 -13.38
C GLU A 67 0.78 -5.38 -12.28
N ILE A 68 -0.28 -6.20 -12.28
CA ILE A 68 -1.21 -6.34 -11.16
C ILE A 68 -0.81 -7.58 -10.38
N PHE A 69 -0.25 -7.39 -9.19
CA PHE A 69 0.17 -8.46 -8.29
C PHE A 69 -0.84 -8.65 -7.16
N VAL A 70 -1.37 -9.86 -6.98
CA VAL A 70 -2.42 -10.14 -6.00
C VAL A 70 -1.90 -11.02 -4.86
N ILE A 71 -2.02 -10.55 -3.62
CA ILE A 71 -1.70 -11.29 -2.41
C ILE A 71 -2.98 -11.92 -1.86
N MET A 72 -3.09 -13.24 -1.88
CA MET A 72 -4.25 -13.98 -1.37
C MET A 72 -3.91 -14.79 -0.14
N GLY A 73 -4.92 -15.05 0.70
CA GLY A 73 -4.79 -15.87 1.90
C GLY A 73 -5.97 -15.67 2.86
N LEU A 74 -6.05 -16.51 3.87
CA LEU A 74 -7.11 -16.47 4.90
C LEU A 74 -7.06 -15.17 5.72
N SER A 75 -8.16 -14.83 6.41
CA SER A 75 -8.16 -13.72 7.37
C SER A 75 -7.10 -13.98 8.45
N GLY A 76 -6.37 -12.93 8.84
CA GLY A 76 -5.28 -13.04 9.80
C GLY A 76 -3.96 -13.64 9.28
N SER A 77 -3.84 -13.96 7.98
CA SER A 77 -2.60 -14.53 7.42
C SER A 77 -1.46 -13.51 7.19
N GLY A 78 -1.63 -12.26 7.61
CA GLY A 78 -0.59 -11.23 7.48
C GLY A 78 -0.61 -10.41 6.18
N LYS A 79 -1.63 -10.54 5.31
CA LYS A 79 -1.76 -9.77 4.04
C LYS A 79 -1.67 -8.26 4.24
N SER A 80 -2.52 -7.71 5.09
CA SER A 80 -2.49 -6.28 5.41
C SER A 80 -1.16 -5.86 6.02
N THR A 81 -0.54 -6.74 6.80
CA THR A 81 0.76 -6.46 7.42
C THR A 81 1.86 -6.33 6.36
N ILE A 82 1.94 -7.27 5.40
CA ILE A 82 2.96 -7.16 4.34
C ILE A 82 2.72 -5.95 3.45
N VAL A 83 1.47 -5.65 3.05
CA VAL A 83 1.16 -4.45 2.26
C VAL A 83 1.60 -3.16 2.98
N ARG A 84 1.38 -3.09 4.30
CA ARG A 84 1.84 -1.95 5.12
C ARG A 84 3.36 -1.94 5.33
N CYS A 85 4.02 -3.09 5.30
CA CYS A 85 5.48 -3.16 5.31
C CYS A 85 6.06 -2.60 4.00
N LEU A 86 5.45 -2.87 2.84
CA LEU A 86 5.92 -2.35 1.55
C LEU A 86 5.99 -0.82 1.50
N SER A 87 5.08 -0.14 2.21
CA SER A 87 5.10 1.33 2.36
C SER A 87 5.85 1.82 3.59
N ARG A 88 6.41 0.92 4.42
CA ARG A 88 6.98 1.20 5.74
C ARG A 88 6.03 1.93 6.70
N LEU A 89 4.71 1.81 6.52
CA LEU A 89 3.75 2.20 7.57
C LEU A 89 3.84 1.26 8.77
N VAL A 90 4.24 0.02 8.53
CA VAL A 90 4.68 -0.93 9.54
C VAL A 90 6.14 -1.26 9.22
N GLU A 91 7.05 -0.98 10.16
CA GLU A 91 8.46 -1.27 9.98
C GLU A 91 8.68 -2.79 9.96
N PRO A 92 9.29 -3.37 8.91
CA PRO A 92 9.71 -4.78 8.92
C PRO A 92 10.72 -5.04 10.04
N THR A 93 10.73 -6.27 10.55
CA THR A 93 11.74 -6.67 11.55
C THR A 93 13.07 -7.03 10.87
N ALA A 94 13.00 -7.63 9.69
CA ALA A 94 14.17 -7.95 8.87
C ALA A 94 13.74 -8.10 7.40
N GLY A 95 14.70 -8.13 6.49
CA GLY A 95 14.50 -8.25 5.04
C GLY A 95 14.81 -6.96 4.31
N GLU A 96 14.43 -6.90 3.02
CA GLU A 96 14.65 -5.74 2.17
C GLU A 96 13.38 -5.44 1.37
N ILE A 97 13.11 -4.15 1.18
CA ILE A 97 12.04 -3.65 0.31
C ILE A 97 12.67 -2.66 -0.66
N ILE A 98 12.73 -3.04 -1.92
CA ILE A 98 13.42 -2.29 -2.96
C ILE A 98 12.38 -1.73 -3.93
N LEU A 99 12.31 -0.41 -4.07
CA LEU A 99 11.47 0.30 -5.03
C LEU A 99 12.37 1.03 -6.03
N ASP A 100 12.18 0.78 -7.32
CA ASP A 100 13.00 1.37 -8.40
C ASP A 100 14.52 1.17 -8.16
N GLY A 101 14.92 0.03 -7.60
CA GLY A 101 16.33 -0.29 -7.32
C GLY A 101 16.87 0.27 -6.01
N GLU A 102 16.08 1.04 -5.24
CA GLU A 102 16.50 1.65 -3.98
C GLU A 102 15.86 0.96 -2.76
N ASN A 103 16.67 0.55 -1.79
CA ASN A 103 16.16 -0.08 -0.56
C ASN A 103 15.47 0.95 0.32
N LEU A 104 14.16 0.79 0.50
CA LEU A 104 13.34 1.70 1.30
C LEU A 104 13.72 1.69 2.78
N LEU A 105 14.28 0.58 3.30
CA LEU A 105 14.64 0.46 4.72
C LEU A 105 15.87 1.30 5.08
N GLU A 106 16.67 1.69 4.08
CA GLU A 106 17.85 2.54 4.25
C GLU A 106 17.54 4.05 4.10
N LYS A 107 16.31 4.37 3.65
CA LYS A 107 15.91 5.76 3.44
C LYS A 107 15.66 6.51 4.74
N SER A 108 16.06 7.78 4.77
CA SER A 108 15.73 8.67 5.87
C SER A 108 14.22 8.90 5.98
N ALA A 109 13.75 9.34 7.14
CA ALA A 109 12.34 9.68 7.33
C ALA A 109 11.85 10.75 6.33
N LYS A 110 12.71 11.71 5.98
CA LYS A 110 12.41 12.77 5.00
C LYS A 110 12.23 12.20 3.60
N ASP A 111 13.16 11.36 3.14
CA ASP A 111 13.10 10.74 1.81
C ASP A 111 11.88 9.81 1.69
N LEU A 112 11.55 9.10 2.77
CA LEU A 112 10.39 8.22 2.81
C LEU A 112 9.08 9.00 2.73
N ILE A 113 8.99 10.19 3.35
CA ILE A 113 7.83 11.08 3.20
C ILE A 113 7.69 11.50 1.74
N ASP A 114 8.78 11.85 1.08
CA ASP A 114 8.78 12.28 -0.32
C ASP A 114 8.36 11.13 -1.25
N ILE A 115 8.90 9.93 -1.07
CA ILE A 115 8.50 8.72 -1.80
C ILE A 115 7.00 8.44 -1.64
N ARG A 116 6.46 8.51 -0.40
CA ARG A 116 5.04 8.29 -0.14
C ARG A 116 4.14 9.36 -0.76
N ARG A 117 4.62 10.61 -0.86
CA ARG A 117 3.85 11.70 -1.46
C ARG A 117 3.76 11.62 -2.98
N HIS A 118 4.82 11.16 -3.64
CA HIS A 118 4.95 11.28 -5.09
C HIS A 118 4.93 9.94 -5.83
N LYS A 119 5.34 8.85 -5.17
CA LYS A 119 5.50 7.55 -5.84
C LYS A 119 4.52 6.48 -5.38
N MET A 120 3.92 6.62 -4.19
CA MET A 120 3.07 5.58 -3.60
C MET A 120 1.64 6.06 -3.37
N GLY A 121 0.67 5.37 -3.98
CA GLY A 121 -0.74 5.47 -3.59
C GLY A 121 -1.11 4.32 -2.65
N MET A 122 -1.94 4.60 -1.64
CA MET A 122 -2.43 3.56 -0.75
C MET A 122 -3.91 3.72 -0.47
N VAL A 123 -4.65 2.60 -0.60
CA VAL A 123 -6.05 2.48 -0.17
C VAL A 123 -6.10 1.58 1.05
N PHE A 124 -6.70 2.10 2.11
CA PHE A 124 -6.85 1.41 3.40
C PHE A 124 -8.21 0.72 3.50
N GLN A 125 -8.27 -0.39 4.20
CA GLN A 125 -9.50 -1.11 4.53
C GLN A 125 -10.54 -0.23 5.24
N SER A 126 -10.12 0.72 6.09
CA SER A 126 -10.98 1.63 6.85
C SER A 126 -11.17 3.01 6.19
N PHE A 127 -10.99 3.11 4.87
CA PHE A 127 -11.07 4.33 4.04
C PHE A 127 -10.12 5.47 4.44
N GLY A 128 -9.86 5.67 5.74
CA GLY A 128 -8.96 6.69 6.27
C GLY A 128 -9.32 8.13 5.86
N LEU A 129 -10.61 8.42 5.65
CA LEU A 129 -11.08 9.76 5.29
C LEU A 129 -10.92 10.72 6.47
N MET A 130 -10.63 11.98 6.15
CA MET A 130 -10.61 13.06 7.11
C MET A 130 -12.05 13.55 7.33
N PRO A 131 -12.64 13.36 8.54
CA PRO A 131 -14.06 13.59 8.77
C PRO A 131 -14.45 15.07 8.70
N HIS A 132 -13.50 15.96 8.88
CA HIS A 132 -13.69 17.43 8.84
C HIS A 132 -13.48 18.03 7.43
N LEU A 133 -13.14 17.22 6.45
CA LEU A 133 -13.02 17.60 5.04
C LEU A 133 -14.17 16.98 4.24
N ASN A 134 -14.72 17.73 3.29
CA ASN A 134 -15.69 17.22 2.32
C ASN A 134 -15.00 16.29 1.29
N VAL A 135 -15.75 15.77 0.32
CA VAL A 135 -15.24 14.83 -0.70
C VAL A 135 -14.10 15.43 -1.51
N ILE A 136 -14.31 16.61 -2.10
CA ILE A 136 -13.30 17.20 -2.97
C ILE A 136 -12.04 17.60 -2.18
N ASP A 137 -12.18 18.08 -0.96
CA ASP A 137 -11.06 18.43 -0.09
C ASP A 137 -10.29 17.18 0.36
N ASN A 138 -10.96 16.07 0.66
CA ASN A 138 -10.31 14.79 0.95
C ASN A 138 -9.44 14.33 -0.23
N ILE A 139 -9.94 14.47 -1.46
CA ILE A 139 -9.24 14.05 -2.68
C ILE A 139 -8.10 15.02 -3.02
N ALA A 140 -8.32 16.33 -2.86
CA ALA A 140 -7.31 17.36 -3.13
C ALA A 140 -6.20 17.42 -2.07
N PHE A 141 -6.43 16.87 -0.88
CA PHE A 141 -5.50 16.99 0.25
C PHE A 141 -4.07 16.49 -0.05
N PRO A 142 -3.85 15.29 -0.63
CA PRO A 142 -2.50 14.84 -0.94
C PRO A 142 -1.80 15.73 -1.97
N LEU A 143 -2.52 16.30 -2.93
CA LEU A 143 -1.98 17.24 -3.92
C LEU A 143 -1.53 18.55 -3.26
N LYS A 144 -2.27 19.02 -2.24
CA LYS A 144 -1.85 20.13 -1.39
C LYS A 144 -0.53 19.84 -0.66
N LEU A 145 -0.35 18.59 -0.17
CA LEU A 145 0.90 18.16 0.47
C LEU A 145 2.08 18.04 -0.50
N GLN A 146 1.80 17.86 -1.80
CA GLN A 146 2.79 17.92 -2.88
C GLN A 146 3.16 19.36 -3.27
N GLY A 147 2.44 20.37 -2.76
CA GLY A 147 2.67 21.78 -3.08
C GLY A 147 2.02 22.26 -4.37
N GLN A 148 1.04 21.53 -4.90
CA GLN A 148 0.29 21.96 -6.10
C GLN A 148 -0.57 23.18 -5.81
N ASP A 149 -0.71 24.05 -6.81
CA ASP A 149 -1.57 25.22 -6.75
C ASP A 149 -3.04 24.85 -6.57
N GLU A 150 -3.80 25.77 -5.97
CA GLU A 150 -5.19 25.54 -5.62
C GLU A 150 -6.06 25.16 -6.80
N SER A 151 -5.93 25.91 -7.90
CA SER A 151 -6.70 25.66 -9.13
C SER A 151 -6.38 24.29 -9.75
N GLU A 152 -5.10 23.90 -9.77
CA GLU A 152 -4.65 22.63 -10.36
C GLU A 152 -5.12 21.43 -9.52
N ARG A 153 -4.95 21.49 -8.19
CA ARG A 153 -5.35 20.38 -7.31
C ARG A 153 -6.85 20.13 -7.31
N TYR A 154 -7.68 21.21 -7.38
CA TYR A 154 -9.13 21.03 -7.45
C TYR A 154 -9.59 20.55 -8.82
N ALA A 155 -8.97 21.02 -9.90
CA ALA A 155 -9.23 20.50 -11.25
C ALA A 155 -8.89 19.00 -11.35
N GLN A 156 -7.76 18.57 -10.76
CA GLN A 156 -7.40 17.15 -10.68
C GLN A 156 -8.37 16.36 -9.82
N ALA A 157 -8.74 16.89 -8.63
CA ALA A 157 -9.71 16.24 -7.77
C ALA A 157 -11.07 16.05 -8.45
N GLN A 158 -11.54 17.04 -9.21
CA GLN A 158 -12.79 16.97 -9.97
C GLN A 158 -12.74 15.87 -11.03
N ARG A 159 -11.65 15.77 -11.80
CA ARG A 159 -11.47 14.69 -12.80
C ARG A 159 -11.55 13.31 -12.16
N VAL A 160 -10.96 13.13 -10.99
CA VAL A 160 -10.98 11.84 -10.31
C VAL A 160 -12.35 11.55 -9.68
N ILE A 161 -13.09 12.57 -9.21
CA ILE A 161 -14.48 12.45 -8.75
C ILE A 161 -15.35 11.87 -9.87
N GLU A 162 -15.24 12.41 -11.07
CA GLU A 162 -15.95 11.92 -12.27
C GLU A 162 -15.58 10.46 -12.59
N LEU A 163 -14.27 10.15 -12.54
CA LEU A 163 -13.77 8.79 -12.81
C LEU A 163 -14.36 7.72 -11.86
N VAL A 164 -14.59 8.08 -10.59
CA VAL A 164 -15.13 7.14 -9.60
C VAL A 164 -16.66 7.21 -9.44
N GLY A 165 -17.36 8.04 -10.24
CA GLY A 165 -18.81 8.20 -10.22
C GLY A 165 -19.34 8.81 -8.92
N LEU A 166 -18.74 9.92 -8.49
CA LEU A 166 -19.13 10.69 -7.31
C LEU A 166 -19.55 12.13 -7.63
N GLU A 167 -19.92 12.40 -8.91
CA GLU A 167 -20.40 13.72 -9.34
C GLU A 167 -21.62 14.14 -8.52
N GLY A 168 -21.67 15.41 -8.12
CA GLY A 168 -22.70 15.99 -7.28
C GLY A 168 -22.54 15.66 -5.79
N ARG A 169 -21.40 15.02 -5.39
CA ARG A 169 -21.06 14.72 -3.99
C ARG A 169 -19.87 15.51 -3.46
N GLU A 170 -19.35 16.44 -4.22
CA GLU A 170 -18.12 17.19 -3.95
C GLU A 170 -18.13 17.86 -2.57
N ALA A 171 -19.25 18.46 -2.21
CA ALA A 171 -19.43 19.19 -0.94
C ALA A 171 -19.86 18.31 0.25
N HIS A 172 -20.17 17.02 0.03
CA HIS A 172 -20.61 16.13 1.11
C HIS A 172 -19.44 15.75 2.03
N TYR A 173 -19.74 15.59 3.31
CA TYR A 173 -18.78 15.09 4.30
C TYR A 173 -18.85 13.56 4.42
N PRO A 174 -17.80 12.89 4.93
CA PRO A 174 -17.79 11.43 5.06
C PRO A 174 -19.01 10.86 5.80
N ALA A 175 -19.52 11.54 6.83
CA ALA A 175 -20.69 11.09 7.58
C ALA A 175 -22.00 11.07 6.76
N GLU A 176 -22.06 11.79 5.65
CA GLU A 176 -23.22 11.89 4.76
C GLU A 176 -23.18 10.87 3.62
N LEU A 177 -22.09 10.07 3.55
CA LEU A 177 -21.84 9.12 2.48
C LEU A 177 -22.09 7.67 2.93
N SER A 178 -22.60 6.84 2.03
CA SER A 178 -22.62 5.40 2.24
C SER A 178 -21.19 4.83 2.31
N GLY A 179 -21.00 3.64 2.91
CA GLY A 179 -19.70 2.99 3.00
C GLY A 179 -19.04 2.81 1.62
N GLY A 180 -19.83 2.46 0.58
CA GLY A 180 -19.33 2.36 -0.79
C GLY A 180 -18.89 3.70 -1.39
N GLN A 181 -19.59 4.79 -1.07
CA GLN A 181 -19.18 6.14 -1.48
C GLN A 181 -17.91 6.58 -0.76
N GLN A 182 -17.82 6.36 0.57
CA GLN A 182 -16.59 6.64 1.33
C GLN A 182 -15.38 5.89 0.78
N GLN A 183 -15.57 4.64 0.37
CA GLN A 183 -14.53 3.84 -0.26
C GLN A 183 -14.09 4.44 -1.59
N ARG A 184 -15.02 4.85 -2.44
CA ARG A 184 -14.69 5.52 -3.71
C ARG A 184 -13.92 6.82 -3.48
N VAL A 185 -14.24 7.59 -2.43
CA VAL A 185 -13.45 8.77 -2.04
C VAL A 185 -12.02 8.38 -1.65
N GLY A 186 -11.84 7.29 -0.89
CA GLY A 186 -10.52 6.76 -0.53
C GLY A 186 -9.70 6.32 -1.75
N ILE A 187 -10.35 5.65 -2.71
CA ILE A 187 -9.76 5.27 -4.00
C ILE A 187 -9.38 6.52 -4.80
N ALA A 188 -10.31 7.46 -4.98
CA ALA A 188 -10.11 8.72 -5.69
C ALA A 188 -8.94 9.52 -5.11
N ARG A 189 -8.87 9.66 -3.79
CA ARG A 189 -7.77 10.34 -3.11
C ARG A 189 -6.40 9.71 -3.43
N SER A 190 -6.33 8.39 -3.51
CA SER A 190 -5.08 7.69 -3.83
C SER A 190 -4.74 7.75 -5.32
N LEU A 191 -5.73 7.86 -6.22
CA LEU A 191 -5.52 8.03 -7.65
C LEU A 191 -5.11 9.45 -8.02
N ALA A 192 -5.57 10.46 -7.27
CA ALA A 192 -5.32 11.86 -7.58
C ALA A 192 -3.83 12.21 -7.65
N VAL A 193 -2.98 11.50 -6.92
CA VAL A 193 -1.51 11.71 -6.91
C VAL A 193 -0.79 11.02 -8.06
N GLU A 194 -1.49 10.25 -8.92
CA GLU A 194 -0.94 9.50 -10.05
C GLU A 194 0.29 8.66 -9.63
N PRO A 195 0.15 7.73 -8.70
CA PRO A 195 1.28 7.07 -8.08
C PRO A 195 1.95 6.07 -9.04
N ASP A 196 3.26 5.92 -8.91
CA ASP A 196 4.04 4.90 -9.63
C ASP A 196 3.72 3.48 -9.20
N ILE A 197 3.38 3.29 -7.92
CA ILE A 197 2.92 2.03 -7.34
C ILE A 197 1.66 2.26 -6.49
N TRP A 198 0.68 1.37 -6.67
CA TRP A 198 -0.58 1.46 -5.95
C TRP A 198 -0.78 0.26 -5.04
N LEU A 199 -0.82 0.51 -3.74
CA LEU A 199 -0.96 -0.51 -2.70
C LEU A 199 -2.41 -0.55 -2.20
N LEU A 200 -3.07 -1.69 -2.33
CA LEU A 200 -4.47 -1.88 -1.98
C LEU A 200 -4.58 -2.87 -0.81
N ASP A 201 -5.00 -2.38 0.37
CA ASP A 201 -5.21 -3.20 1.56
C ASP A 201 -6.71 -3.51 1.70
N GLU A 202 -7.15 -4.62 1.12
CA GLU A 202 -8.54 -5.08 1.08
C GLU A 202 -9.54 -3.99 0.62
N PRO A 203 -9.31 -3.35 -0.54
CA PRO A 203 -10.03 -2.14 -0.96
C PRO A 203 -11.53 -2.36 -1.17
N PHE A 204 -12.00 -3.59 -1.28
CA PHE A 204 -13.40 -3.94 -1.55
C PHE A 204 -14.08 -4.68 -0.39
N SER A 205 -13.45 -4.77 0.78
CA SER A 205 -13.98 -5.53 1.91
C SER A 205 -15.28 -4.97 2.50
N ALA A 206 -15.49 -3.65 2.42
CA ALA A 206 -16.66 -2.96 2.93
C ALA A 206 -17.80 -2.82 1.91
N LEU A 207 -17.62 -3.29 0.66
CA LEU A 207 -18.67 -3.26 -0.35
C LEU A 207 -19.59 -4.47 -0.24
N ASP A 208 -20.87 -4.25 -0.53
CA ASP A 208 -21.77 -5.36 -0.75
C ASP A 208 -21.34 -6.19 -1.99
N PRO A 209 -21.73 -7.48 -2.07
CA PRO A 209 -21.27 -8.38 -3.13
C PRO A 209 -21.58 -7.89 -4.55
N LEU A 210 -22.68 -7.16 -4.77
CA LEU A 210 -23.10 -6.66 -6.09
C LEU A 210 -22.19 -5.52 -6.54
N ILE A 211 -21.93 -4.55 -5.65
CA ILE A 211 -21.06 -3.40 -5.95
C ILE A 211 -19.60 -3.88 -6.11
N ARG A 212 -19.16 -4.85 -5.29
CA ARG A 212 -17.83 -5.45 -5.43
C ARG A 212 -17.61 -6.04 -6.82
N LYS A 213 -18.59 -6.75 -7.37
CA LYS A 213 -18.52 -7.35 -8.71
C LYS A 213 -18.48 -6.33 -9.85
N GLN A 214 -19.04 -5.13 -9.64
CA GLN A 214 -19.01 -4.05 -10.64
C GLN A 214 -17.68 -3.29 -10.65
N MET A 215 -16.92 -3.35 -9.55
CA MET A 215 -15.64 -2.63 -9.40
C MET A 215 -14.41 -3.53 -9.59
N GLN A 216 -14.57 -4.81 -9.81
CA GLN A 216 -13.54 -5.78 -10.18
C GLN A 216 -13.44 -5.96 -11.70
#